data_5979b74d17caea5d7880825c02ae12a9
#
_entry.id   5979b74d17caea5d7880825c02ae12a9
#
_cell.length_a   1.000
_cell.length_b   1.000
_cell.length_c   1.000
_cell.angle_alpha   90.00
_cell.angle_beta   90.00
_cell.angle_gamma   90.00
#
_symmetry.space_group_name_H-M   'P 1'
#
loop_
_entity.id
_entity.type
_entity.pdbx_description
1 polymer ?
#
loop_
_entity_poly.entity_id
_entity_poly.type
_entity_poly.pdbx_seq_one_letter_code
_entity_poly.pdbx_strand_id
1 'polypeptide(L)'
;MKKYEAMVLSCMDPRFQPKVFNYLKKKKLTGKYSSFTIAGAAIGVTSKKFKKWQSTFLDNLSTSIKLHNISKLIVINHEDDCGAAKIVNGKKEF
;
A
#
# COMPACT_ATOMS: atom_id res chain seq x y z
N MET A 1 12.25 -18.78 9.60
CA MET A 1 12.95 -18.50 8.34
C MET A 1 12.18 -17.50 7.51
N LYS A 2 12.86 -16.51 6.97
CA LYS A 2 12.23 -15.48 6.14
C LYS A 2 11.96 -16.04 4.74
N LYS A 3 10.69 -16.04 4.32
CA LYS A 3 10.33 -16.48 2.97
C LYS A 3 10.38 -15.34 1.96
N TYR A 4 9.94 -14.15 2.38
CA TYR A 4 9.90 -12.97 1.53
C TYR A 4 10.42 -11.78 2.32
N GLU A 5 10.65 -10.65 1.63
CA GLU A 5 11.27 -9.50 2.25
C GLU A 5 10.27 -8.55 2.91
N ALA A 6 9.15 -8.30 2.23
CA ALA A 6 8.32 -7.16 2.60
C ALA A 6 6.88 -7.33 2.19
N MET A 7 6.03 -6.48 2.76
CA MET A 7 4.73 -6.13 2.19
C MET A 7 4.83 -4.71 1.66
N VAL A 8 4.28 -4.47 0.47
CA VAL A 8 4.27 -3.15 -0.15
C VAL A 8 2.85 -2.62 -0.18
N LEU A 9 2.66 -1.46 0.43
CA LEU A 9 1.39 -0.73 0.41
C LEU A 9 1.51 0.41 -0.60
N SER A 10 0.65 0.42 -1.61
CA SER A 10 0.65 1.48 -2.62
C SER A 10 -0.77 1.85 -3.02
N CYS A 11 -0.91 3.02 -3.68
CA CYS A 11 -2.21 3.47 -4.18
C CYS A 11 -2.63 2.62 -5.37
N MET A 12 -3.92 2.34 -5.47
CA MET A 12 -4.46 1.54 -6.57
C MET A 12 -4.53 2.27 -7.91
N ASP A 13 -4.15 3.53 -7.96
CA ASP A 13 -4.22 4.34 -9.18
C ASP A 13 -3.38 3.69 -10.29
N PRO A 14 -3.99 3.34 -11.44
CA PRO A 14 -3.28 2.65 -12.52
C PRO A 14 -2.11 3.45 -13.10
N ARG A 15 -2.13 4.77 -12.97
CA ARG A 15 -1.04 5.62 -13.49
C ARG A 15 0.25 5.40 -12.74
N PHE A 16 0.18 4.93 -11.49
CA PHE A 16 1.34 4.78 -10.62
C PHE A 16 1.84 3.34 -10.50
N GLN A 17 1.00 2.35 -10.85
CA GLN A 17 1.41 0.96 -10.71
C GLN A 17 2.68 0.60 -11.49
N PRO A 18 2.86 1.03 -12.75
CA PRO A 18 4.12 0.75 -13.44
C PRO A 18 5.33 1.38 -12.75
N LYS A 19 5.16 2.59 -12.20
CA LYS A 19 6.24 3.27 -11.47
C LYS A 19 6.61 2.54 -10.20
N VAL A 20 5.60 2.05 -9.45
CA VAL A 20 5.80 1.25 -8.25
C VAL A 20 6.57 -0.01 -8.60
N PHE A 21 6.13 -0.73 -9.63
CA PHE A 21 6.78 -1.96 -10.07
C PHE A 21 8.25 -1.73 -10.45
N ASN A 22 8.52 -0.68 -11.22
CA ASN A 22 9.88 -0.35 -11.63
C ASN A 22 10.77 0.03 -10.44
N TYR A 23 10.23 0.78 -9.49
CA TYR A 23 10.95 1.14 -8.27
C TYR A 23 11.36 -0.11 -7.49
N LEU A 24 10.43 -1.03 -7.31
CA LEU A 24 10.69 -2.27 -6.56
C LEU A 24 11.68 -3.17 -7.29
N LYS A 25 11.62 -3.19 -8.63
CA LYS A 25 12.58 -3.91 -9.44
C LYS A 25 13.99 -3.36 -9.25
N LYS A 26 14.12 -2.04 -9.23
CA LYS A 26 15.42 -1.39 -8.98
C LYS A 26 15.97 -1.72 -7.60
N LYS A 27 15.10 -1.93 -6.63
CA LYS A 27 15.49 -2.34 -5.28
C LYS A 27 15.74 -3.85 -5.16
N LYS A 28 15.64 -4.57 -6.25
CA LYS A 28 15.87 -6.03 -6.31
C LYS A 28 14.87 -6.81 -5.48
N LEU A 29 13.62 -6.32 -5.43
CA LEU A 29 12.56 -6.93 -4.65
C LEU A 29 11.56 -7.73 -5.49
N THR A 30 11.72 -7.78 -6.80
CA THR A 30 10.83 -8.55 -7.67
C THR A 30 10.70 -9.98 -7.18
N GLY A 31 9.46 -10.44 -6.96
CA GLY A 31 9.20 -11.79 -6.46
C GLY A 31 9.45 -11.98 -4.97
N LYS A 32 9.78 -10.90 -4.23
CA LYS A 32 10.14 -10.97 -2.82
C LYS A 32 9.21 -10.18 -1.91
N TYR A 33 8.10 -9.68 -2.43
CA TYR A 33 7.17 -8.88 -1.64
C TYR A 33 5.72 -9.27 -1.93
N SER A 34 4.87 -9.05 -0.93
CA SER A 34 3.41 -9.08 -1.10
C SER A 34 2.94 -7.68 -1.43
N SER A 35 1.95 -7.55 -2.30
CA SER A 35 1.41 -6.25 -2.66
C SER A 35 0.03 -6.06 -2.06
N PHE A 36 -0.18 -4.90 -1.43
CA PHE A 36 -1.48 -4.47 -0.96
C PHE A 36 -1.76 -3.11 -1.57
N THR A 37 -2.72 -3.06 -2.48
CA THR A 37 -3.06 -1.82 -3.17
C THR A 37 -4.44 -1.35 -2.74
N ILE A 38 -4.53 -0.08 -2.40
CA ILE A 38 -5.77 0.52 -1.91
C ILE A 38 -5.76 2.00 -2.25
N ALA A 39 -6.94 2.59 -2.37
CA ALA A 39 -7.03 4.01 -2.68
C ALA A 39 -6.30 4.84 -1.62
N GLY A 40 -5.37 5.69 -2.07
CA GLY A 40 -4.64 6.60 -1.20
C GLY A 40 -3.48 6.02 -0.42
N ALA A 41 -3.20 4.72 -0.55
CA ALA A 41 -2.13 4.06 0.19
C ALA A 41 -2.19 4.39 1.69
N ALA A 42 -1.21 5.12 2.25
CA ALA A 42 -1.20 5.45 3.67
C ALA A 42 -2.45 6.24 4.10
N ILE A 43 -2.92 7.16 3.28
CA ILE A 43 -4.14 7.91 3.57
C ILE A 43 -5.34 6.98 3.66
N GLY A 44 -5.42 6.01 2.75
CA GLY A 44 -6.52 5.04 2.73
C GLY A 44 -6.61 4.22 4.01
N VAL A 45 -5.46 3.83 4.59
CA VAL A 45 -5.44 2.95 5.76
C VAL A 45 -5.31 3.68 7.08
N THR A 46 -5.07 4.98 7.09
CA THR A 46 -4.93 5.74 8.33
C THR A 46 -6.05 6.73 8.58
N SER A 47 -6.81 7.10 7.55
CA SER A 47 -7.89 8.08 7.68
C SER A 47 -9.07 7.52 8.44
N LYS A 48 -9.65 8.35 9.30
CA LYS A 48 -10.88 8.01 10.02
C LYS A 48 -12.07 7.82 9.07
N LYS A 49 -12.01 8.38 7.87
CA LYS A 49 -13.07 8.21 6.88
C LYS A 49 -13.11 6.80 6.30
N PHE A 50 -12.03 6.04 6.45
CA PHE A 50 -11.90 4.71 5.86
C PHE A 50 -11.52 3.66 6.92
N LYS A 51 -12.26 3.65 8.04
CA LYS A 51 -11.95 2.75 9.17
C LYS A 51 -11.91 1.27 8.78
N LYS A 52 -12.82 0.87 7.89
CA LYS A 52 -12.88 -0.53 7.46
C LYS A 52 -11.62 -0.93 6.69
N TRP A 53 -11.04 0.01 5.99
CA TRP A 53 -9.81 -0.24 5.23
C TRP A 53 -8.62 -0.43 6.15
N GLN A 54 -8.57 0.32 7.24
CA GLN A 54 -7.50 0.17 8.23
C GLN A 54 -7.52 -1.23 8.83
N SER A 55 -8.69 -1.69 9.25
CA SER A 55 -8.84 -3.03 9.83
C SER A 55 -8.41 -4.11 8.83
N THR A 56 -8.89 -4.01 7.59
CA THR A 56 -8.55 -4.96 6.54
C THR A 56 -7.06 -4.95 6.24
N PHE A 57 -6.45 -3.78 6.18
CA PHE A 57 -5.01 -3.66 5.95
C PHE A 57 -4.23 -4.34 7.08
N LEU A 58 -4.58 -4.07 8.34
CA LEU A 58 -3.88 -4.64 9.49
C LEU A 58 -4.01 -6.16 9.52
N ASP A 59 -5.18 -6.69 9.16
CA ASP A 59 -5.37 -8.13 9.07
C ASP A 59 -4.48 -8.75 8.00
N ASN A 60 -4.38 -8.10 6.85
CA ASN A 60 -3.53 -8.59 5.77
C ASN A 60 -2.05 -8.47 6.11
N LEU A 61 -1.66 -7.40 6.77
CA LEU A 61 -0.28 -7.24 7.22
C LEU A 61 0.10 -8.34 8.22
N SER A 62 -0.77 -8.59 9.19
CA SER A 62 -0.57 -9.66 10.17
C SER A 62 -0.44 -11.02 9.49
N THR A 63 -1.30 -11.29 8.51
CA THR A 63 -1.26 -12.53 7.74
C THR A 63 0.06 -12.66 6.97
N SER A 64 0.51 -11.59 6.34
CA SER A 64 1.77 -11.59 5.61
C SER A 64 2.96 -11.86 6.53
N ILE A 65 2.95 -11.28 7.72
CA ILE A 65 3.99 -11.55 8.72
C ILE A 65 4.01 -13.03 9.09
N LYS A 66 2.84 -13.61 9.34
CA LYS A 66 2.74 -15.01 9.77
C LYS A 66 3.10 -16.00 8.66
N LEU A 67 2.60 -15.75 7.45
CA LEU A 67 2.80 -16.69 6.33
C LEU A 67 4.14 -16.51 5.65
N HIS A 68 4.57 -15.27 5.49
CA HIS A 68 5.75 -14.95 4.69
C HIS A 68 6.96 -14.57 5.53
N ASN A 69 6.78 -14.40 6.82
CA ASN A 69 7.85 -14.01 7.74
C ASN A 69 8.61 -12.77 7.26
N ILE A 70 7.87 -11.76 6.85
CA ILE A 70 8.44 -10.52 6.32
C ILE A 70 9.02 -9.67 7.46
N SER A 71 9.97 -8.81 7.12
CA SER A 71 10.61 -7.93 8.07
C SER A 71 10.39 -6.45 7.79
N LYS A 72 9.71 -6.12 6.69
CA LYS A 72 9.53 -4.72 6.26
C LYS A 72 8.13 -4.47 5.78
N LEU A 73 7.65 -3.26 6.04
CA LEU A 73 6.49 -2.69 5.37
C LEU A 73 6.99 -1.49 4.57
N ILE A 74 6.80 -1.54 3.26
CA ILE A 74 7.20 -0.44 2.38
C ILE A 74 5.93 0.28 1.94
N VAL A 75 5.86 1.58 2.19
CA VAL A 75 4.71 2.40 1.83
C VAL A 75 5.12 3.34 0.72
N ILE A 76 4.43 3.25 -0.42
CA ILE A 76 4.71 4.09 -1.57
C ILE A 76 3.47 4.94 -1.84
N ASN A 77 3.61 6.24 -1.63
CA ASN A 77 2.56 7.22 -1.90
C ASN A 77 2.92 8.04 -3.14
N HIS A 78 1.90 8.69 -3.70
CA HIS A 78 2.13 9.73 -4.70
C HIS A 78 1.54 11.03 -4.20
N GLU A 79 2.10 12.15 -4.62
CA GLU A 79 1.73 13.46 -4.10
C GLU A 79 0.62 14.13 -4.90
N ASP A 80 0.53 13.83 -6.19
CA ASP A 80 -0.37 14.52 -7.08
C ASP A 80 -1.62 13.71 -7.39
N ASP A 81 -2.74 14.42 -7.48
CA ASP A 81 -4.03 13.92 -7.98
C ASP A 81 -4.48 12.59 -7.36
N CYS A 82 -4.36 12.46 -6.06
CA CYS A 82 -4.87 11.29 -5.34
C CYS A 82 -6.34 11.51 -4.96
N GLY A 83 -7.24 10.69 -5.50
CA GLY A 83 -8.66 10.79 -5.22
C GLY A 83 -8.99 10.62 -3.74
N ALA A 84 -8.35 9.67 -3.07
CA ALA A 84 -8.58 9.47 -1.64
C ALA A 84 -8.12 10.65 -0.80
N ALA A 85 -6.98 11.26 -1.16
CA ALA A 85 -6.50 12.45 -0.49
C ALA A 85 -7.47 13.62 -0.66
N LYS A 86 -8.05 13.75 -1.86
CA LYS A 86 -9.04 14.80 -2.13
C LYS A 86 -10.29 14.60 -1.31
N ILE A 87 -10.76 13.38 -1.12
CA ILE A 87 -11.91 13.08 -0.27
C ILE A 87 -11.62 13.46 1.18
N VAL A 88 -10.48 13.03 1.71
CA VAL A 88 -10.08 13.32 3.09
C VAL A 88 -9.98 14.81 3.34
N ASN A 89 -9.44 15.54 2.38
CA ASN A 89 -9.25 16.99 2.48
C ASN A 89 -10.51 17.79 2.13
N GLY A 90 -11.60 17.14 1.78
CA GLY A 90 -12.84 17.80 1.44
C GLY A 90 -12.84 18.52 0.11
N LYS A 91 -11.91 18.22 -0.76
CA LYS A 91 -11.77 18.89 -2.07
C LYS A 91 -12.49 18.17 -3.20
N LYS A 92 -12.96 16.96 -2.94
CA LYS A 92 -13.65 16.17 -3.93
C LYS A 92 -14.60 15.21 -3.23
N GLU A 93 -15.76 15.02 -3.81
CA GLU A 93 -16.73 14.03 -3.35
C GLU A 93 -16.81 12.88 -4.34
N PHE A 94 -17.05 11.72 -3.81
CA PHE A 94 -17.34 10.54 -4.64
C PHE A 94 -18.80 10.22 -4.60
#